data_f6be4d3e0c499c5d23f72ed52d003c73
#
_entry.id   f6be4d3e0c499c5d23f72ed52d003c73
#
_cell.length_a   1.000
_cell.length_b   1.000
_cell.length_c   1.000
_cell.angle_alpha   90.00
_cell.angle_beta   90.00
_cell.angle_gamma   90.00
#
_symmetry.space_group_name_H-M   'P 1'
#
loop_
_entity.id
_entity.type
_entity.pdbx_description
1 polymer ?
#
loop_
_entity_poly.entity_id
_entity_poly.type
_entity_poly.pdbx_seq_one_letter_code
_entity_poly.pdbx_strand_id
1 'polypeptide(L)'
;MMSDCIFCKIINGDIPSAKVFENDHVIAFLDISQVTKGHTLVVPKVHKENIYELTPEMAQRVFEVVPTIANAIREQFSPVGVNILSNNGEFAGQTVFHYHMHIIPRYGKGDGFGAVWKSHQSDYTFDELQDIAAQIKQAL
;
A
#
# COMPACT_ATOMS: atom_id res chain seq x y z
N MET A 1 17.61 -11.94 1.70
CA MET A 1 16.32 -12.44 1.22
C MET A 1 15.72 -13.38 2.25
N MET A 2 14.43 -13.27 2.51
CA MET A 2 13.74 -14.15 3.44
C MET A 2 13.18 -15.36 2.70
N SER A 3 13.69 -16.56 3.04
CA SER A 3 13.34 -17.80 2.32
C SER A 3 11.86 -18.18 2.42
N ASP A 4 11.17 -17.74 3.46
CA ASP A 4 9.75 -18.01 3.71
C ASP A 4 8.84 -16.82 3.37
N CYS A 5 9.39 -15.72 2.86
CA CYS A 5 8.58 -14.59 2.40
C CYS A 5 7.93 -14.92 1.05
N ILE A 6 6.60 -14.94 1.04
CA ILE A 6 5.84 -15.27 -0.18
C ILE A 6 6.11 -14.25 -1.30
N PHE A 7 6.29 -12.96 -0.96
CA PHE A 7 6.56 -11.94 -1.98
C PHE A 7 7.97 -12.07 -2.54
N CYS A 8 8.96 -12.43 -1.71
CA CYS A 8 10.29 -12.74 -2.22
C CYS A 8 10.26 -13.93 -3.18
N LYS A 9 9.45 -14.94 -2.91
CA LYS A 9 9.28 -16.10 -3.79
C LYS A 9 8.64 -15.68 -5.12
N ILE A 10 7.67 -14.79 -5.09
CA ILE A 10 7.05 -14.24 -6.32
C ILE A 10 8.08 -13.44 -7.11
N ILE A 11 8.86 -12.59 -6.44
CA ILE A 11 9.91 -11.78 -7.08
C ILE A 11 10.95 -12.67 -7.77
N ASN A 12 11.31 -13.79 -7.14
CA ASN A 12 12.29 -14.73 -7.69
C ASN A 12 11.70 -15.67 -8.77
N GLY A 13 10.39 -15.65 -8.96
CA GLY A 13 9.73 -16.55 -9.91
C GLY A 13 9.45 -17.94 -9.40
N ASP A 14 9.63 -18.20 -8.10
CA ASP A 14 9.38 -19.50 -7.48
C ASP A 14 7.88 -19.80 -7.33
N ILE A 15 7.07 -18.74 -7.22
CA ILE A 15 5.61 -18.83 -7.12
C ILE A 15 5.02 -17.96 -8.24
N PRO A 16 4.03 -18.47 -8.99
CA PRO A 16 3.38 -17.69 -10.03
C PRO A 16 2.53 -16.57 -9.44
N SER A 17 2.35 -15.50 -10.22
CA SER A 17 1.49 -14.39 -9.85
C SER A 17 0.82 -13.82 -11.10
N ALA A 18 -0.30 -13.13 -10.93
CA ALA A 18 -0.93 -12.38 -12.01
C ALA A 18 -0.25 -11.02 -12.12
N LYS A 19 0.87 -10.97 -12.81
CA LYS A 19 1.74 -9.81 -12.92
C LYS A 19 1.08 -8.73 -13.77
N VAL A 20 1.10 -7.49 -13.28
CA VAL A 20 0.60 -6.30 -13.96
C VAL A 20 1.74 -5.46 -14.51
N PHE A 21 2.83 -5.36 -13.76
CA PHE A 21 3.97 -4.49 -14.10
C PHE A 21 5.23 -4.98 -13.40
N GLU A 22 6.36 -4.74 -14.02
CA GLU A 22 7.66 -5.04 -13.41
C GLU A 22 8.75 -4.14 -14.00
N ASN A 23 9.63 -3.65 -13.14
CA ASN A 23 10.89 -3.01 -13.55
C ASN A 23 12.02 -3.52 -12.64
N ASP A 24 13.18 -2.85 -12.66
CA ASP A 24 14.32 -3.30 -11.87
C ASP A 24 14.11 -3.17 -10.36
N HIS A 25 13.17 -2.35 -9.92
CA HIS A 25 13.00 -1.99 -8.51
C HIS A 25 11.72 -2.51 -7.89
N VAL A 26 10.66 -2.67 -8.68
CA VAL A 26 9.34 -3.04 -8.17
C VAL A 26 8.68 -4.07 -9.07
N ILE A 27 7.77 -4.81 -8.48
CA ILE A 27 6.84 -5.69 -9.18
C ILE A 27 5.42 -5.34 -8.71
N ALA A 28 4.46 -5.40 -9.63
CA ALA A 28 3.06 -5.25 -9.29
C ALA A 28 2.27 -6.44 -9.80
N PHE A 29 1.42 -6.99 -8.95
CA PHE A 29 0.59 -8.14 -9.28
C PHE A 29 -0.75 -8.07 -8.57
N LEU A 30 -1.73 -8.77 -9.10
CA LEU A 30 -3.05 -8.78 -8.50
C LEU A 30 -3.03 -9.51 -7.16
N ASP A 31 -3.72 -8.94 -6.18
CA ASP A 31 -4.01 -9.66 -4.94
C ASP A 31 -4.94 -10.84 -5.27
N ILE A 32 -4.57 -12.04 -4.86
CA ILE A 32 -5.41 -13.22 -5.11
C ILE A 32 -6.73 -13.16 -4.33
N SER A 33 -6.76 -12.39 -3.26
CA SER A 33 -7.97 -12.13 -2.46
C SER A 33 -8.59 -10.80 -2.86
N GLN A 34 -8.96 -10.67 -4.13
CA GLN A 34 -9.51 -9.43 -4.69
C GLN A 34 -10.60 -8.85 -3.79
N VAL A 35 -10.32 -7.73 -3.14
CA VAL A 35 -11.33 -6.98 -2.38
C VAL A 35 -12.32 -6.37 -3.35
N THR A 36 -11.80 -5.81 -4.44
CA THR A 36 -12.57 -5.33 -5.58
C THR A 36 -11.83 -5.75 -6.85
N LYS A 37 -12.52 -5.75 -7.98
CA LYS A 37 -11.91 -6.11 -9.27
C LYS A 37 -10.77 -5.16 -9.62
N GLY A 38 -9.59 -5.72 -9.81
CA GLY A 38 -8.39 -4.93 -10.15
C GLY A 38 -7.54 -4.57 -8.93
N HIS A 39 -7.87 -5.07 -7.74
CA HIS A 39 -7.06 -4.88 -6.54
C HIS A 39 -5.64 -5.36 -6.80
N THR A 40 -4.70 -4.43 -6.81
CA THR A 40 -3.31 -4.65 -7.21
C THR A 40 -2.38 -4.32 -6.04
N LEU A 41 -1.31 -5.11 -5.92
CA LEU A 41 -0.23 -4.86 -4.95
C LEU A 41 0.98 -4.33 -5.70
N VAL A 42 1.62 -3.30 -5.16
CA VAL A 42 2.90 -2.78 -5.66
C VAL A 42 3.96 -3.07 -4.59
N VAL A 43 4.98 -3.81 -4.97
CA VAL A 43 5.92 -4.44 -4.04
C VAL A 43 7.34 -4.09 -4.45
N PRO A 44 8.19 -3.51 -3.57
CA PRO A 44 9.60 -3.33 -3.88
C PRO A 44 10.29 -4.68 -3.91
N LYS A 45 11.26 -4.83 -4.84
CA LYS A 45 12.00 -6.10 -4.98
C LYS A 45 12.94 -6.36 -3.81
N VAL A 46 13.39 -5.30 -3.14
CA VAL A 46 14.19 -5.44 -1.92
C VAL A 46 13.27 -5.73 -0.75
N HIS A 47 13.59 -6.77 0.03
CA HIS A 47 12.79 -7.12 1.20
C HIS A 47 12.96 -6.09 2.30
N LYS A 48 11.89 -5.42 2.65
CA LYS A 48 11.75 -4.57 3.84
C LYS A 48 10.43 -4.92 4.50
N GLU A 49 10.43 -5.02 5.81
CA GLU A 49 9.25 -5.48 6.52
C GLU A 49 8.07 -4.53 6.39
N ASN A 50 8.33 -3.24 6.59
CA ASN A 50 7.29 -2.22 6.56
C ASN A 50 7.89 -0.83 6.28
N ILE A 51 7.06 0.22 6.37
CA ILE A 51 7.43 1.59 6.04
C ILE A 51 8.61 2.12 6.88
N TYR A 52 8.78 1.63 8.10
CA TYR A 52 9.86 2.11 8.97
C TYR A 52 11.24 1.73 8.46
N GLU A 53 11.33 0.70 7.63
CA GLU A 53 12.57 0.25 7.01
C GLU A 53 12.82 0.81 5.62
N LEU A 54 11.84 1.50 5.03
CA LEU A 54 12.02 2.08 3.70
C LEU A 54 12.95 3.28 3.73
N THR A 55 13.86 3.34 2.77
CA THR A 55 14.58 4.58 2.49
C THR A 55 13.71 5.48 1.62
N PRO A 56 13.97 6.81 1.61
CA PRO A 56 13.26 7.73 0.70
C PRO A 56 13.35 7.29 -0.76
N GLU A 57 14.50 6.78 -1.21
CA GLU A 57 14.69 6.29 -2.57
C GLU A 57 13.77 5.10 -2.88
N MET A 58 13.71 4.12 -1.97
CA MET A 58 12.83 2.97 -2.14
C MET A 58 11.36 3.38 -2.19
N ALA A 59 10.96 4.31 -1.32
CA ALA A 59 9.61 4.85 -1.31
C ALA A 59 9.27 5.52 -2.64
N GLN A 60 10.21 6.30 -3.20
CA GLN A 60 10.03 6.94 -4.51
C GLN A 60 9.83 5.88 -5.61
N ARG A 61 10.64 4.81 -5.61
CA ARG A 61 10.54 3.73 -6.59
C ARG A 61 9.19 3.03 -6.56
N VAL A 62 8.66 2.81 -5.37
CA VAL A 62 7.32 2.21 -5.23
C VAL A 62 6.26 3.18 -5.73
N PHE A 63 6.28 4.42 -5.26
CA PHE A 63 5.19 5.35 -5.53
C PHE A 63 5.18 5.88 -6.97
N GLU A 64 6.33 5.93 -7.64
CA GLU A 64 6.36 6.44 -9.03
C GLU A 64 5.52 5.60 -10.00
N VAL A 65 5.31 4.30 -9.69
CA VAL A 65 4.50 3.43 -10.55
C VAL A 65 3.02 3.40 -10.16
N VAL A 66 2.67 3.85 -8.97
CA VAL A 66 1.28 3.78 -8.46
C VAL A 66 0.31 4.58 -9.34
N PRO A 67 0.57 5.84 -9.69
CA PRO A 67 -0.36 6.57 -10.57
C PRO A 67 -0.51 5.94 -11.95
N THR A 68 0.55 5.39 -12.50
CA THR A 68 0.52 4.73 -13.81
C THR A 68 -0.42 3.53 -13.80
N ILE A 69 -0.30 2.68 -12.77
CA ILE A 69 -1.16 1.50 -12.63
C ILE A 69 -2.60 1.93 -12.33
N ALA A 70 -2.80 2.91 -11.45
CA ALA A 70 -4.13 3.41 -11.12
C ALA A 70 -4.85 3.96 -12.36
N ASN A 71 -4.14 4.68 -13.22
CA ASN A 71 -4.72 5.18 -14.47
C ASN A 71 -5.07 4.05 -15.43
N ALA A 72 -4.23 3.02 -15.52
CA ALA A 72 -4.53 1.84 -16.36
C ALA A 72 -5.80 1.13 -15.87
N ILE A 73 -5.95 0.97 -14.55
CA ILE A 73 -7.14 0.38 -13.95
C ILE A 73 -8.38 1.25 -14.26
N ARG A 74 -8.23 2.56 -14.13
CA ARG A 74 -9.32 3.49 -14.43
C ARG A 74 -9.79 3.38 -15.88
N GLU A 75 -8.84 3.29 -16.80
CA GLU A 75 -9.13 3.16 -18.22
C GLU A 75 -9.87 1.86 -18.53
N GLN A 76 -9.44 0.74 -17.93
CA GLN A 76 -9.98 -0.57 -18.24
C GLN A 76 -11.31 -0.87 -17.56
N PHE A 77 -11.50 -0.41 -16.32
CA PHE A 77 -12.63 -0.85 -15.50
C PHE A 77 -13.54 0.28 -15.04
N SER A 78 -13.18 1.53 -15.29
CA SER A 78 -13.99 2.72 -14.95
C SER A 78 -14.49 2.75 -13.50
N PRO A 79 -13.62 2.53 -12.50
CA PRO A 79 -14.02 2.69 -11.09
C PRO A 79 -14.42 4.14 -10.83
N VAL A 80 -15.23 4.36 -9.79
CA VAL A 80 -15.65 5.69 -9.36
C VAL A 80 -14.66 6.35 -8.40
N GLY A 81 -13.66 5.60 -7.92
CA GLY A 81 -12.62 6.11 -7.04
C GLY A 81 -11.56 5.05 -6.83
N VAL A 82 -10.54 5.37 -6.04
CA VAL A 82 -9.46 4.45 -5.70
C VAL A 82 -8.95 4.75 -4.29
N ASN A 83 -8.69 3.71 -3.53
CA ASN A 83 -7.97 3.82 -2.27
C ASN A 83 -6.55 3.29 -2.45
N ILE A 84 -5.58 4.07 -1.98
CA ILE A 84 -4.18 3.66 -1.90
C ILE A 84 -3.91 3.40 -0.44
N LEU A 85 -3.55 2.16 -0.10
CA LEU A 85 -3.46 1.72 1.28
C LEU A 85 -2.14 1.00 1.53
N SER A 86 -1.49 1.34 2.63
CA SER A 86 -0.33 0.60 3.14
C SER A 86 -0.57 0.28 4.61
N ASN A 87 -0.50 -1.01 4.94
CA ASN A 87 -0.65 -1.48 6.32
C ASN A 87 0.73 -1.77 6.89
N ASN A 88 1.07 -1.16 8.00
CA ASN A 88 2.38 -1.27 8.62
C ASN A 88 2.22 -1.69 10.07
N GLY A 89 2.60 -2.93 10.37
CA GLY A 89 2.40 -3.56 11.66
C GLY A 89 1.13 -4.41 11.69
N GLU A 90 1.15 -5.44 12.50
CA GLU A 90 0.04 -6.40 12.60
C GLU A 90 -1.26 -5.74 13.03
N PHE A 91 -1.21 -4.85 14.03
CA PHE A 91 -2.41 -4.17 14.53
C PHE A 91 -3.04 -3.27 13.47
N ALA A 92 -2.24 -2.75 12.55
CA ALA A 92 -2.71 -1.91 11.45
C ALA A 92 -3.18 -2.72 10.23
N GLY A 93 -3.19 -4.06 10.33
CA GLY A 93 -3.71 -4.92 9.28
C GLY A 93 -2.67 -5.52 8.34
N GLN A 94 -1.39 -5.39 8.66
CA GLN A 94 -0.35 -6.02 7.85
C GLN A 94 -0.36 -7.53 8.10
N THR A 95 -0.47 -8.31 7.03
CA THR A 95 -0.47 -9.78 7.10
C THR A 95 0.75 -10.41 6.43
N VAL A 96 1.31 -9.73 5.42
CA VAL A 96 2.57 -10.16 4.79
C VAL A 96 3.63 -9.12 5.16
N PHE A 97 4.73 -9.59 5.78
CA PHE A 97 5.77 -8.71 6.30
C PHE A 97 6.88 -8.51 5.28
N HIS A 98 6.47 -8.03 4.14
CA HIS A 98 7.24 -7.46 3.06
C HIS A 98 6.45 -6.25 2.59
N TYR A 99 7.05 -5.06 2.63
CA TYR A 99 6.35 -3.82 2.35
C TYR A 99 5.59 -3.90 1.03
N HIS A 100 4.35 -3.45 1.03
CA HIS A 100 3.53 -3.39 -0.18
C HIS A 100 2.47 -2.31 -0.07
N MET A 101 2.09 -1.79 -1.23
CA MET A 101 1.05 -0.78 -1.38
C MET A 101 -0.12 -1.41 -2.09
N HIS A 102 -1.31 -1.28 -1.52
CA HIS A 102 -2.55 -1.71 -2.16
C HIS A 102 -3.10 -0.60 -3.05
N ILE A 103 -3.50 -0.95 -4.26
CA ILE A 103 -4.32 -0.09 -5.13
C ILE A 103 -5.69 -0.77 -5.19
N ILE A 104 -6.69 -0.15 -4.58
CA ILE A 104 -8.03 -0.71 -4.44
C ILE A 104 -9.01 0.15 -5.22
N PRO A 105 -9.36 -0.22 -6.45
CA PRO A 105 -10.36 0.52 -7.20
C PRO A 105 -11.73 0.36 -6.56
N ARG A 106 -12.53 1.45 -6.56
CA ARG A 106 -13.82 1.47 -5.90
C ARG A 106 -14.92 1.62 -6.92
N TYR A 107 -15.97 0.81 -6.77
CA TYR A 107 -17.06 0.75 -7.75
C TYR A 107 -18.41 1.22 -7.18
N GLY A 108 -18.46 1.50 -5.89
CA GLY A 108 -19.63 2.01 -5.24
C GLY A 108 -19.83 1.43 -3.84
N LYS A 109 -20.95 1.76 -3.23
CA LYS A 109 -21.30 1.27 -1.91
C LYS A 109 -21.39 -0.26 -1.90
N GLY A 110 -20.80 -0.89 -0.87
CA GLY A 110 -20.90 -2.33 -0.70
C GLY A 110 -20.03 -3.15 -1.64
N ASP A 111 -19.02 -2.52 -2.23
CA ASP A 111 -18.09 -3.19 -3.16
C ASP A 111 -17.00 -4.04 -2.49
N GLY A 112 -17.02 -4.15 -1.16
CA GLY A 112 -16.12 -5.02 -0.42
C GLY A 112 -15.06 -4.32 0.42
N PHE A 113 -14.89 -3.00 0.24
CA PHE A 113 -13.94 -2.22 1.04
C PHE A 113 -14.63 -1.01 1.67
N GLY A 114 -14.23 -0.67 2.89
CA GLY A 114 -14.65 0.55 3.56
C GLY A 114 -13.65 0.94 4.63
N ALA A 115 -13.36 2.22 4.73
CA ALA A 115 -12.56 2.76 5.82
C ALA A 115 -13.53 3.27 6.90
N VAL A 116 -13.33 2.81 8.13
CA VAL A 116 -14.13 3.23 9.27
C VAL A 116 -13.21 3.89 10.29
N TRP A 117 -13.52 5.13 10.64
CA TRP A 117 -12.82 5.82 11.72
C TRP A 117 -13.79 6.70 12.50
N LYS A 118 -13.42 6.98 13.73
CA LYS A 118 -14.15 7.90 14.58
C LYS A 118 -13.34 9.19 14.71
N SER A 119 -13.98 10.32 14.43
CA SER A 119 -13.33 11.62 14.62
C SER A 119 -13.27 11.96 16.12
N HIS A 120 -12.12 12.44 16.55
CA HIS A 120 -11.88 12.97 17.88
C HIS A 120 -11.59 14.47 17.82
N GLN A 121 -12.16 15.15 16.82
CA GLN A 121 -11.91 16.58 16.60
C GLN A 121 -12.16 17.43 17.85
N SER A 122 -13.21 17.13 18.60
CA SER A 122 -13.57 17.87 19.79
C SER A 122 -12.71 17.57 21.02
N ASP A 123 -11.86 16.55 20.94
CA ASP A 123 -11.00 16.14 22.05
C ASP A 123 -9.68 16.91 22.11
N TYR A 124 -9.39 17.73 21.10
CA TYR A 124 -8.12 18.46 20.97
C TYR A 124 -8.36 19.94 20.75
N THR A 125 -7.69 20.79 21.54
CA THR A 125 -7.60 22.22 21.27
C THR A 125 -6.54 22.47 20.20
N PHE A 126 -6.56 23.66 19.59
CA PHE A 126 -5.54 24.04 18.62
C PHE A 126 -4.13 24.04 19.23
N ASP A 127 -4.00 24.50 20.48
CA ASP A 127 -2.71 24.51 21.17
C ASP A 127 -2.19 23.08 21.40
N GLU A 128 -3.07 22.15 21.76
CA GLU A 128 -2.70 20.74 21.91
C GLU A 128 -2.24 20.14 20.58
N LEU A 129 -2.90 20.48 19.48
CA LEU A 129 -2.47 20.05 18.16
C LEU A 129 -1.11 20.62 17.79
N GLN A 130 -0.83 21.87 18.13
CA GLN A 130 0.49 22.47 17.91
C GLN A 130 1.57 21.77 18.73
N ASP A 131 1.27 21.40 19.97
CA ASP A 131 2.21 20.65 20.81
C ASP A 131 2.52 19.27 20.23
N ILE A 132 1.51 18.56 19.73
CA ILE A 132 1.68 17.28 19.06
C ILE A 132 2.56 17.45 17.81
N ALA A 133 2.26 18.47 17.02
CA ALA A 133 3.04 18.76 15.81
C ALA A 133 4.51 19.07 16.15
N ALA A 134 4.75 19.81 17.24
CA ALA A 134 6.09 20.13 17.71
C ALA A 134 6.87 18.87 18.15
N GLN A 135 6.20 17.93 18.81
CA GLN A 135 6.80 16.67 19.22
C GLN A 135 7.25 15.84 17.99
N ILE A 136 6.38 15.75 16.98
CA ILE A 136 6.73 15.03 15.73
C ILE A 136 7.90 15.73 15.03
N LYS A 137 7.83 17.06 14.90
CA LYS A 137 8.88 17.86 14.26
C LYS A 137 10.22 17.69 14.96
N GLN A 138 10.22 17.55 16.28
CA GLN A 138 11.45 17.38 17.06
C GLN A 138 12.16 16.06 16.74
N ALA A 139 11.42 15.05 16.29
CA ALA A 139 11.96 13.74 15.94
C ALA A 139 12.38 13.64 14.45
N LEU A 140 12.10 14.65 13.66
CA LEU A 140 12.53 14.68 12.26
C LEU A 140 14.02 15.11 12.17
#